data_ea88f143c116c68676f3cc6ae54902a3
#
_entry.id   ea88f143c116c68676f3cc6ae54902a3
#
_cell.length_a   1.000
_cell.length_b   1.000
_cell.length_c   1.000
_cell.angle_alpha   90.00
_cell.angle_beta   90.00
_cell.angle_gamma   90.00
#
_symmetry.space_group_name_H-M   'P 1'
#
loop_
_entity.id
_entity.type
_entity.pdbx_description
1 polymer ?
#
loop_
_entity_poly.entity_id
_entity_poly.type
_entity_poly.pdbx_seq_one_letter_code
_entity_poly.pdbx_strand_id
1 'polypeptide(L)'
;MRPLRGVLLFKLGAWAGMMAAAAFVRRAVPSQGDEDSDELRLVAVLDGITLKSRARAFTGGSMLAWYGGIDVDLREAELAPNAQLSLNTLFGGIQVKTPPGWRVESELKAFAGGVDTRTPSQGDPDAPVLNLTGTALFGGIDVGAKPGTKGPTPATDHAAAEDAP
;
A
#
# COMPACT_ATOMS: atom_id res chain seq x y z
N MET A 1 44.03 -3.13 11.18
CA MET A 1 42.69 -2.72 11.70
C MET A 1 42.13 -1.51 10.97
N ARG A 2 42.14 -1.48 9.61
CA ARG A 2 41.67 -0.33 8.83
C ARG A 2 40.43 -0.55 7.91
N PRO A 3 39.88 -1.78 7.73
CA PRO A 3 38.74 -1.94 6.82
C PRO A 3 37.39 -1.52 7.44
N LEU A 4 37.22 -1.56 8.77
CA LEU A 4 35.93 -1.23 9.40
C LEU A 4 35.50 0.24 9.21
N ARG A 5 36.46 1.18 9.17
CA ARG A 5 36.15 2.60 8.99
C ARG A 5 35.59 2.90 7.58
N GLY A 6 36.11 2.24 6.56
CA GLY A 6 35.62 2.40 5.18
C GLY A 6 34.17 1.89 4.99
N VAL A 7 33.86 0.74 5.56
CA VAL A 7 32.51 0.16 5.52
C VAL A 7 31.50 1.01 6.30
N LEU A 8 31.90 1.58 7.43
CA LEU A 8 31.03 2.45 8.24
C LEU A 8 30.74 3.77 7.48
N LEU A 9 31.76 4.37 6.89
CA LEU A 9 31.60 5.61 6.10
C LEU A 9 30.75 5.38 4.83
N PHE A 10 30.91 4.24 4.16
CA PHE A 10 30.09 3.87 3.02
C PHE A 10 28.62 3.67 3.40
N LYS A 11 28.35 2.99 4.51
CA LYS A 11 26.98 2.82 5.04
C LYS A 11 26.35 4.15 5.43
N LEU A 12 27.10 5.04 6.08
CA LEU A 12 26.62 6.39 6.44
C LEU A 12 26.35 7.24 5.19
N GLY A 13 27.22 7.19 4.18
CA GLY A 13 27.02 7.91 2.92
C GLY A 13 25.81 7.39 2.13
N ALA A 14 25.61 6.09 2.05
CA ALA A 14 24.43 5.50 1.44
C ALA A 14 23.13 5.87 2.17
N TRP A 15 23.17 5.87 3.49
CA TRP A 15 22.02 6.29 4.32
C TRP A 15 21.68 7.76 4.14
N ALA A 16 22.68 8.64 4.15
CA ALA A 16 22.50 10.08 3.92
C ALA A 16 21.97 10.37 2.50
N GLY A 17 22.47 9.67 1.49
CA GLY A 17 21.99 9.77 0.12
C GLY A 17 20.54 9.35 -0.04
N MET A 18 20.14 8.27 0.62
CA MET A 18 18.77 7.78 0.62
C MET A 18 17.81 8.75 1.32
N MET A 19 18.21 9.33 2.45
CA MET A 19 17.44 10.35 3.16
C MET A 19 17.28 11.64 2.35
N ALA A 20 18.33 12.05 1.64
CA ALA A 20 18.27 13.21 0.74
C ALA A 20 17.35 12.98 -0.45
N ALA A 21 17.40 11.78 -1.05
CA ALA A 21 16.49 11.39 -2.12
C ALA A 21 15.03 11.34 -1.65
N ALA A 22 14.79 10.79 -0.46
CA ALA A 22 13.47 10.75 0.15
C ALA A 22 12.90 12.17 0.41
N ALA A 23 13.72 13.07 0.95
CA ALA A 23 13.35 14.46 1.18
C ALA A 23 13.08 15.21 -0.16
N PHE A 24 13.83 14.90 -1.20
CA PHE A 24 13.62 15.46 -2.53
C PHE A 24 12.30 14.99 -3.14
N VAL A 25 12.01 13.70 -3.09
CA VAL A 25 10.73 13.13 -3.60
C VAL A 25 9.55 13.72 -2.85
N ARG A 26 9.63 13.83 -1.51
CA ARG A 26 8.57 14.43 -0.69
C ARG A 26 8.27 15.89 -1.04
N ARG A 27 9.30 16.64 -1.50
CA ARG A 27 9.13 18.04 -1.95
C ARG A 27 8.65 18.15 -3.39
N ALA A 28 9.10 17.23 -4.24
CA ALA A 28 8.83 17.27 -5.68
C ALA A 28 7.44 16.72 -6.04
N VAL A 29 6.92 15.79 -5.25
CA VAL A 29 5.64 15.13 -5.51
C VAL A 29 4.76 15.20 -4.25
N PRO A 30 4.08 16.33 -4.01
CA PRO A 30 3.15 16.43 -2.89
C PRO A 30 1.96 15.49 -3.08
N SER A 31 1.49 14.89 -2.00
CA SER A 31 0.21 14.18 -2.00
C SER A 31 -0.92 15.16 -2.32
N GLN A 32 -1.85 14.74 -3.15
CA GLN A 32 -3.03 15.50 -3.55
C GLN A 32 -4.28 14.63 -3.39
N GLY A 33 -5.36 15.27 -3.04
CA GLY A 33 -6.65 14.62 -2.78
C GLY A 33 -6.97 14.56 -1.28
N ASP A 34 -8.22 14.70 -0.99
CA ASP A 34 -8.84 14.62 0.32
C ASP A 34 -9.92 13.53 0.33
N GLU A 35 -10.72 13.48 1.40
CA GLU A 35 -11.75 12.46 1.58
C GLU A 35 -12.86 12.51 0.52
N ASP A 36 -13.10 13.66 -0.09
CA ASP A 36 -14.16 13.87 -1.09
C ASP A 36 -13.61 13.95 -2.53
N SER A 37 -12.30 13.82 -2.72
CA SER A 37 -11.67 13.89 -4.03
C SER A 37 -11.94 12.65 -4.88
N ASP A 38 -12.34 12.87 -6.13
CA ASP A 38 -12.59 11.79 -7.11
C ASP A 38 -11.28 11.16 -7.61
N GLU A 39 -10.16 11.88 -7.56
CA GLU A 39 -8.82 11.37 -7.88
C GLU A 39 -7.87 11.55 -6.70
N LEU A 40 -7.16 10.48 -6.36
CA LEU A 40 -6.19 10.48 -5.27
C LEU A 40 -4.76 10.34 -5.79
N ARG A 41 -3.87 11.23 -5.33
CA ARG A 41 -2.43 11.10 -5.53
C ARG A 41 -1.71 11.11 -4.19
N LEU A 42 -1.36 9.92 -3.70
CA LEU A 42 -0.77 9.73 -2.38
C LEU A 42 0.69 9.29 -2.50
N VAL A 43 1.56 9.98 -1.80
CA VAL A 43 2.99 9.68 -1.77
C VAL A 43 3.46 9.59 -0.32
N ALA A 44 3.69 8.39 0.17
CA ALA A 44 4.25 8.10 1.49
C ALA A 44 5.75 7.86 1.37
N VAL A 45 6.55 8.73 1.97
CA VAL A 45 8.02 8.60 2.00
C VAL A 45 8.48 8.68 3.45
N LEU A 46 8.95 7.55 3.98
CA LEU A 46 9.33 7.39 5.39
C LEU A 46 8.20 7.75 6.37
N ASP A 47 6.95 7.57 5.93
CA ASP A 47 5.75 8.00 6.66
C ASP A 47 4.58 7.05 6.39
N GLY A 48 3.51 7.18 7.18
CA GLY A 48 2.25 6.48 6.98
C GLY A 48 1.13 7.43 6.60
N ILE A 49 0.38 7.07 5.56
CA ILE A 49 -0.83 7.81 5.15
C ILE A 49 -2.04 6.93 5.42
N THR A 50 -3.02 7.47 6.13
CA THR A 50 -4.34 6.86 6.29
C THR A 50 -5.39 7.82 5.77
N LEU A 51 -6.19 7.38 4.80
CA LEU A 51 -7.25 8.17 4.20
C LEU A 51 -8.54 7.36 4.12
N LYS A 52 -9.66 7.98 4.43
CA LYS A 52 -10.99 7.42 4.22
C LYS A 52 -11.69 8.26 3.15
N SER A 53 -11.95 7.66 1.98
CA SER A 53 -12.60 8.37 0.88
C SER A 53 -14.11 8.19 0.90
N ARG A 54 -14.80 9.29 0.59
CA ARG A 54 -16.25 9.38 0.40
C ARG A 54 -16.58 9.99 -0.97
N ALA A 55 -15.65 9.86 -1.91
CA ALA A 55 -15.83 10.35 -3.28
C ALA A 55 -17.12 9.80 -3.91
N ARG A 56 -17.85 10.65 -4.59
CA ARG A 56 -19.11 10.27 -5.27
C ARG A 56 -18.91 9.78 -6.71
N ALA A 57 -17.73 9.98 -7.25
CA ALA A 57 -17.35 9.51 -8.59
C ALA A 57 -15.85 9.20 -8.63
N PHE A 58 -15.42 8.26 -7.78
CA PHE A 58 -14.02 7.89 -7.68
C PHE A 58 -13.47 7.37 -9.00
N THR A 59 -12.58 8.11 -9.62
CA THR A 59 -11.94 7.79 -10.90
C THR A 59 -10.63 7.01 -10.73
N GLY A 60 -10.06 7.02 -9.51
CA GLY A 60 -8.82 6.32 -9.22
C GLY A 60 -7.67 7.22 -8.79
N GLY A 61 -6.52 7.04 -9.43
CA GLY A 61 -5.32 7.84 -9.14
C GLY A 61 -4.05 7.04 -8.98
N SER A 62 -3.13 7.55 -8.17
CA SER A 62 -1.84 6.89 -7.94
C SER A 62 -1.41 6.91 -6.48
N MET A 63 -0.84 5.80 -6.04
CA MET A 63 -0.27 5.65 -4.70
C MET A 63 1.16 5.15 -4.80
N LEU A 64 2.07 5.82 -4.10
CA LEU A 64 3.49 5.46 -4.01
C LEU A 64 3.91 5.37 -2.55
N ALA A 65 4.30 4.18 -2.12
CA ALA A 65 4.89 3.96 -0.80
C ALA A 65 6.39 3.69 -0.92
N TRP A 66 7.22 4.58 -0.38
CA TRP A 66 8.67 4.43 -0.31
C TRP A 66 9.13 4.47 1.15
N TYR A 67 9.47 3.31 1.71
CA TYR A 67 9.76 3.13 3.15
C TYR A 67 8.61 3.61 4.05
N GLY A 68 7.36 3.25 3.67
CA GLY A 68 6.18 3.67 4.40
C GLY A 68 4.97 2.82 4.13
N GLY A 69 3.83 3.27 4.61
CA GLY A 69 2.54 2.60 4.41
C GLY A 69 1.47 3.54 3.91
N ILE A 70 0.57 3.03 3.09
CA ILE A 70 -0.65 3.73 2.69
C ILE A 70 -1.83 2.83 3.00
N ASP A 71 -2.77 3.32 3.81
CA ASP A 71 -4.05 2.67 4.11
C ASP A 71 -5.17 3.57 3.59
N VAL A 72 -5.88 3.11 2.56
CA VAL A 72 -7.01 3.83 1.99
C VAL A 72 -8.28 3.02 2.13
N ASP A 73 -9.30 3.65 2.70
CA ASP A 73 -10.63 3.08 2.86
C ASP A 73 -11.59 3.70 1.84
N LEU A 74 -11.97 2.92 0.83
CA LEU A 74 -12.89 3.31 -0.23
C LEU A 74 -14.30 2.76 -0.01
N ARG A 75 -14.60 2.20 1.16
CA ARG A 75 -15.89 1.53 1.41
C ARG A 75 -17.11 2.45 1.37
N GLU A 76 -16.91 3.76 1.52
CA GLU A 76 -17.94 4.79 1.41
C GLU A 76 -17.87 5.56 0.08
N ALA A 77 -16.97 5.18 -0.83
CA ALA A 77 -16.84 5.81 -2.13
C ALA A 77 -17.73 5.11 -3.18
N GLU A 78 -18.15 5.88 -4.17
CA GLU A 78 -18.84 5.40 -5.37
C GLU A 78 -17.87 5.39 -6.55
N LEU A 79 -17.84 4.30 -7.32
CA LEU A 79 -16.89 4.13 -8.41
C LEU A 79 -17.40 4.77 -9.69
N ALA A 80 -16.57 5.59 -10.32
CA ALA A 80 -16.83 6.08 -11.66
C ALA A 80 -16.54 4.99 -12.72
N PRO A 81 -17.15 5.07 -13.92
CA PRO A 81 -16.81 4.19 -15.03
C PRO A 81 -15.31 4.27 -15.38
N ASN A 82 -14.70 3.12 -15.67
CA ASN A 82 -13.28 3.01 -16.06
C ASN A 82 -12.28 3.53 -15.01
N ALA A 83 -12.61 3.43 -13.75
CA ALA A 83 -11.71 3.85 -12.68
C ALA A 83 -10.41 3.04 -12.71
N GLN A 84 -9.27 3.74 -12.56
CA GLN A 84 -7.94 3.15 -12.56
C GLN A 84 -7.12 3.61 -11.36
N LEU A 85 -6.50 2.67 -10.66
CA LEU A 85 -5.66 2.95 -9.52
C LEU A 85 -4.27 2.33 -9.70
N SER A 86 -3.24 3.18 -9.72
CA SER A 86 -1.85 2.75 -9.84
C SER A 86 -1.21 2.65 -8.45
N LEU A 87 -0.78 1.44 -8.07
CA LEU A 87 -0.23 1.11 -6.76
C LEU A 87 1.24 0.71 -6.88
N ASN A 88 2.13 1.52 -6.32
CA ASN A 88 3.55 1.24 -6.37
C ASN A 88 4.16 1.25 -4.96
N THR A 89 4.86 0.18 -4.59
CA THR A 89 5.60 0.15 -3.33
C THR A 89 7.04 -0.32 -3.56
N LEU A 90 7.98 0.41 -2.98
CA LEU A 90 9.40 0.05 -3.01
C LEU A 90 9.78 -0.73 -1.76
N PHE A 91 9.55 -0.21 -0.57
CA PHE A 91 9.71 -0.87 0.72
C PHE A 91 8.55 -0.46 1.62
N GLY A 92 7.64 -1.39 1.89
CA GLY A 92 6.49 -1.09 2.74
C GLY A 92 5.21 -1.74 2.25
N GLY A 93 4.07 -1.09 2.48
CA GLY A 93 2.79 -1.66 2.14
C GLY A 93 1.76 -0.66 1.67
N ILE A 94 0.86 -1.13 0.80
CA ILE A 94 -0.33 -0.38 0.43
C ILE A 94 -1.53 -1.28 0.73
N GLN A 95 -2.46 -0.77 1.51
CA GLN A 95 -3.74 -1.41 1.79
C GLN A 95 -4.87 -0.56 1.24
N VAL A 96 -5.73 -1.17 0.43
CA VAL A 96 -6.93 -0.53 -0.10
C VAL A 96 -8.15 -1.36 0.27
N LYS A 97 -9.05 -0.77 1.05
CA LYS A 97 -10.32 -1.39 1.44
C LYS A 97 -11.40 -0.95 0.47
N THR A 98 -12.00 -1.91 -0.23
CA THR A 98 -13.05 -1.67 -1.21
C THR A 98 -14.43 -2.11 -0.68
N PRO A 99 -15.53 -1.54 -1.20
CA PRO A 99 -16.85 -2.09 -0.96
C PRO A 99 -16.97 -3.54 -1.48
N PRO A 100 -17.79 -4.37 -0.85
CA PRO A 100 -17.98 -5.75 -1.31
C PRO A 100 -18.64 -5.87 -2.69
N GLY A 101 -19.32 -4.81 -3.15
CA GLY A 101 -19.98 -4.77 -4.46
C GLY A 101 -19.07 -4.42 -5.64
N TRP A 102 -17.79 -4.11 -5.42
CA TRP A 102 -16.86 -3.83 -6.52
C TRP A 102 -16.16 -5.08 -7.02
N ARG A 103 -15.93 -5.14 -8.34
CA ARG A 103 -15.03 -6.09 -8.95
C ARG A 103 -13.66 -5.44 -9.13
N VAL A 104 -12.59 -6.17 -8.86
CA VAL A 104 -11.22 -5.69 -9.00
C VAL A 104 -10.54 -6.47 -10.11
N GLU A 105 -10.07 -5.77 -11.14
CA GLU A 105 -9.19 -6.33 -12.16
C GLU A 105 -7.76 -5.86 -11.89
N SER A 106 -6.84 -6.82 -11.72
CA SER A 106 -5.50 -6.53 -11.21
C SER A 106 -4.41 -6.96 -12.19
N GLU A 107 -3.60 -5.99 -12.60
CA GLU A 107 -2.33 -6.18 -13.32
C GLU A 107 -1.13 -5.84 -12.42
N LEU A 108 -1.25 -6.10 -11.13
CA LEU A 108 -0.19 -5.84 -10.15
C LEU A 108 0.90 -6.90 -10.25
N LYS A 109 2.17 -6.48 -10.14
CA LYS A 109 3.34 -7.36 -10.16
C LYS A 109 4.07 -7.25 -8.82
N ALA A 110 4.51 -8.41 -8.29
CA ALA A 110 5.38 -8.45 -7.13
C ALA A 110 6.73 -9.04 -7.52
N PHE A 111 7.83 -8.42 -7.06
CA PHE A 111 9.18 -8.94 -7.24
C PHE A 111 9.67 -9.68 -5.99
N ALA A 112 9.68 -9.03 -4.85
CA ALA A 112 10.02 -9.62 -3.56
C ALA A 112 8.99 -9.17 -2.51
N GLY A 113 7.89 -9.91 -2.44
CA GLY A 113 6.75 -9.55 -1.59
C GLY A 113 5.48 -10.24 -2.05
N GLY A 114 4.33 -9.64 -1.77
CA GLY A 114 3.03 -10.22 -2.09
C GLY A 114 2.04 -9.20 -2.64
N VAL A 115 1.16 -9.68 -3.49
CA VAL A 115 -0.05 -8.96 -3.92
C VAL A 115 -1.25 -9.85 -3.60
N ASP A 116 -2.20 -9.30 -2.89
CA ASP A 116 -3.47 -9.96 -2.57
C ASP A 116 -4.63 -9.07 -3.03
N THR A 117 -5.50 -9.64 -3.86
CA THR A 117 -6.69 -8.93 -4.34
C THR A 117 -7.90 -9.83 -4.13
N ARG A 118 -8.77 -9.48 -3.18
CA ARG A 118 -9.94 -10.30 -2.80
C ARG A 118 -11.18 -9.46 -2.70
N THR A 119 -12.07 -9.62 -3.68
CA THR A 119 -13.40 -9.00 -3.66
C THR A 119 -14.49 -10.07 -3.86
N PRO A 120 -15.57 -10.03 -3.05
CA PRO A 120 -16.67 -10.98 -3.19
C PRO A 120 -17.37 -10.96 -4.55
N SER A 121 -17.41 -9.80 -5.21
CA SER A 121 -18.07 -9.59 -6.51
C SER A 121 -17.20 -9.93 -7.72
N GLN A 122 -16.10 -10.66 -7.55
CA GLN A 122 -15.17 -10.96 -8.65
C GLN A 122 -15.83 -11.70 -9.83
N GLY A 123 -16.89 -12.46 -9.60
CA GLY A 123 -17.63 -13.19 -10.64
C GLY A 123 -18.88 -12.49 -11.16
N ASP A 124 -19.22 -11.30 -10.67
CA ASP A 124 -20.41 -10.55 -11.07
C ASP A 124 -20.09 -9.67 -12.29
N PRO A 125 -20.69 -9.93 -13.48
CA PRO A 125 -20.43 -9.14 -14.68
C PRO A 125 -20.96 -7.70 -14.59
N ASP A 126 -21.97 -7.46 -13.77
CA ASP A 126 -22.62 -6.15 -13.63
C ASP A 126 -21.99 -5.29 -12.53
N ALA A 127 -21.06 -5.84 -11.75
CA ALA A 127 -20.37 -5.12 -10.70
C ALA A 127 -19.45 -4.01 -11.29
N PRO A 128 -19.42 -2.80 -10.68
CA PRO A 128 -18.50 -1.76 -11.10
C PRO A 128 -17.04 -2.24 -10.94
N VAL A 129 -16.22 -1.93 -11.95
CA VAL A 129 -14.85 -2.45 -12.08
C VAL A 129 -13.83 -1.39 -11.68
N LEU A 130 -12.97 -1.76 -10.74
CA LEU A 130 -11.75 -1.03 -10.41
C LEU A 130 -10.53 -1.72 -11.03
N ASN A 131 -9.87 -1.03 -11.95
CA ASN A 131 -8.66 -1.51 -12.58
C ASN A 131 -7.42 -1.15 -11.75
N LEU A 132 -6.61 -2.14 -11.40
CA LEU A 132 -5.38 -1.95 -10.64
C LEU A 132 -4.17 -2.21 -11.50
N THR A 133 -3.21 -1.29 -11.47
CA THR A 133 -1.90 -1.45 -12.09
C THR A 133 -0.79 -1.12 -11.09
N GLY A 134 0.42 -1.61 -11.31
CA GLY A 134 1.56 -1.22 -10.49
C GLY A 134 2.48 -2.35 -10.08
N THR A 135 3.40 -2.04 -9.16
CA THR A 135 4.47 -2.97 -8.78
C THR A 135 4.79 -2.89 -7.29
N ALA A 136 4.91 -4.06 -6.67
CA ALA A 136 5.50 -4.22 -5.34
C ALA A 136 6.93 -4.77 -5.48
N LEU A 137 7.96 -3.97 -5.16
CA LEU A 137 9.35 -4.42 -5.22
C LEU A 137 9.75 -5.19 -3.97
N PHE A 138 9.68 -4.59 -2.80
CA PHE A 138 9.94 -5.22 -1.49
C PHE A 138 8.83 -4.82 -0.52
N GLY A 139 7.78 -5.64 -0.45
CA GLY A 139 6.64 -5.31 0.41
C GLY A 139 5.35 -5.93 -0.08
N GLY A 140 4.21 -5.34 0.29
CA GLY A 140 2.91 -5.89 -0.02
C GLY A 140 1.90 -4.89 -0.52
N ILE A 141 1.00 -5.36 -1.38
CA ILE A 141 -0.20 -4.64 -1.79
C ILE A 141 -1.38 -5.55 -1.47
N ASP A 142 -2.29 -5.07 -0.65
CA ASP A 142 -3.54 -5.75 -0.28
C ASP A 142 -4.72 -4.90 -0.71
N VAL A 143 -5.58 -5.46 -1.55
CA VAL A 143 -6.80 -4.78 -2.02
C VAL A 143 -7.98 -5.70 -1.83
N GLY A 144 -8.96 -5.27 -1.03
CA GLY A 144 -10.13 -6.12 -0.83
C GLY A 144 -11.18 -5.58 0.11
N ALA A 145 -12.30 -6.30 0.16
CA ALA A 145 -13.47 -5.98 0.99
C ALA A 145 -13.32 -6.45 2.45
N LYS A 146 -12.21 -7.08 2.85
CA LYS A 146 -12.04 -7.53 4.23
C LYS A 146 -11.90 -6.35 5.20
N PRO A 147 -12.58 -6.40 6.36
CA PRO A 147 -12.23 -5.56 7.48
C PRO A 147 -10.77 -5.85 7.86
N GLY A 148 -9.94 -4.79 7.93
CA GLY A 148 -8.49 -4.87 8.04
C GLY A 148 -8.01 -5.93 9.04
N THR A 149 -7.27 -6.88 8.53
CA THR A 149 -6.42 -7.73 9.37
C THR A 149 -5.25 -6.84 9.81
N LYS A 150 -5.19 -6.55 11.09
CA LYS A 150 -4.00 -5.96 11.72
C LYS A 150 -2.77 -6.66 11.16
N GLY A 151 -1.76 -5.87 10.80
CA GLY A 151 -0.48 -6.38 10.30
C GLY A 151 0.09 -7.55 11.11
N PRO A 152 1.13 -8.22 10.64
CA PRO A 152 1.61 -9.48 11.21
C PRO A 152 1.80 -9.32 12.72
N THR A 153 0.95 -10.01 13.47
CA THR A 153 1.13 -10.19 14.91
C THR A 153 2.45 -10.95 15.07
N PRO A 154 3.42 -10.45 15.83
CA PRO A 154 4.58 -11.26 16.15
C PRO A 154 4.08 -12.56 16.78
N ALA A 155 4.61 -13.68 16.29
CA ALA A 155 4.30 -15.01 16.79
C ALA A 155 4.45 -15.02 18.30
N THR A 156 3.33 -15.08 19.01
CA THR A 156 3.34 -15.41 20.43
C THR A 156 3.62 -16.90 20.52
N ASP A 157 4.83 -17.21 20.84
CA ASP A 157 5.30 -18.54 21.21
C ASP A 157 4.44 -19.03 22.39
N HIS A 158 3.46 -19.85 22.08
CA HIS A 158 2.81 -20.66 23.11
C HIS A 158 3.68 -21.87 23.38
N ALA A 159 4.70 -21.64 24.19
CA ALA A 159 5.32 -22.73 24.94
C ALA A 159 4.25 -23.41 25.78
N ALA A 160 4.12 -24.67 25.52
CA ALA A 160 3.35 -25.66 26.23
C ALA A 160 3.35 -25.49 27.74
N ALA A 161 2.21 -25.57 28.34
CA ALA A 161 2.08 -26.12 29.67
C ALA A 161 1.30 -27.41 29.54
N GLU A 162 2.06 -28.44 29.33
CA GLU A 162 1.76 -29.80 29.78
C GLU A 162 1.98 -29.84 31.26
N ASP A 163 1.03 -30.24 32.03
CA ASP A 163 1.22 -31.27 33.04
C ASP A 163 -0.15 -31.75 33.57
N ALA A 164 -0.34 -33.02 33.39
CA ALA A 164 -1.24 -33.85 34.18
C ALA A 164 -0.62 -34.19 35.55
N PRO A 165 -1.31 -34.76 36.50
CA PRO A 165 -1.67 -36.18 36.51
C PRO A 165 -3.13 -36.50 36.53
#